data_196ed8e5dd5579be40d82ae1ce991d32
#
_entry.id   196ed8e5dd5579be40d82ae1ce991d32
#
_cell.length_a   1.000
_cell.length_b   1.000
_cell.length_c   1.000
_cell.angle_alpha   90.00
_cell.angle_beta   90.00
_cell.angle_gamma   90.00
#
_symmetry.space_group_name_H-M   'P 1'
#
loop_
_entity.id
_entity.type
_entity.pdbx_description
1 polymer ?
#
loop_
_entity_poly.entity_id
_entity_poly.type
_entity_poly.pdbx_seq_one_letter_code
_entity_poly.pdbx_strand_id
1 'polypeptide(L)'
;MSQVHALSDDQVGQELRKMTAFIKQEASEKAREIQIKAEEEFAIEKSKLVRQETDAIDSSYEKKFKQATMSQQITRSTVANKTRLKVLAARQELLDDIFEQATKKLADTAKDKKKYAAVLKGLVLEGFYAMNEPELQIRARKADYDLVKKAIEEAAKEYKKELGKDVSATIDESNPVAEGSAGGVLIVGGAGKIEIDNTVEARLEILKESALPAMREALFGKNPNRKFFD
;
A
#
# COMPACT_ATOMS: atom_id res chain seq x y z
N MET A 1 -110.04 29.88 35.58
CA MET A 1 -109.03 30.45 36.54
C MET A 1 -108.37 29.30 37.23
N SER A 2 -107.19 28.97 36.82
CA SER A 2 -106.33 27.95 37.54
C SER A 2 -105.85 28.53 38.83
N GLN A 3 -106.30 27.98 39.95
CA GLN A 3 -105.78 28.32 41.25
C GLN A 3 -104.34 27.75 41.31
N VAL A 4 -103.38 28.64 41.34
CA VAL A 4 -102.00 28.28 41.68
C VAL A 4 -101.96 27.94 43.18
N HIS A 5 -101.99 26.67 43.53
CA HIS A 5 -101.79 26.26 44.90
C HIS A 5 -100.38 26.57 45.28
N ALA A 6 -100.19 27.45 46.23
CA ALA A 6 -98.90 27.70 46.82
C ALA A 6 -98.38 26.43 47.52
N LEU A 7 -97.16 25.95 47.19
CA LEU A 7 -96.54 24.81 47.81
C LEU A 7 -96.46 25.02 49.30
N SER A 8 -96.65 23.99 50.07
CA SER A 8 -96.44 24.04 51.53
C SER A 8 -94.96 24.17 51.85
N ASP A 9 -94.63 24.78 52.95
CA ASP A 9 -93.18 24.96 53.39
C ASP A 9 -92.44 23.61 53.46
N ASP A 10 -93.04 22.54 53.81
CA ASP A 10 -92.48 21.16 53.82
C ASP A 10 -92.20 20.68 52.36
N GLN A 11 -93.03 20.96 51.41
CA GLN A 11 -92.83 20.59 50.00
C GLN A 11 -91.72 21.46 49.39
N VAL A 12 -91.60 22.73 49.74
CA VAL A 12 -90.47 23.61 49.32
C VAL A 12 -89.19 23.11 49.96
N GLY A 13 -89.14 22.72 51.23
CA GLY A 13 -88.00 22.13 51.92
C GLY A 13 -87.52 20.83 51.30
N GLN A 14 -88.49 19.97 50.86
CA GLN A 14 -88.13 18.71 50.16
C GLN A 14 -87.49 18.96 48.75
N GLU A 15 -88.08 19.87 47.98
CA GLU A 15 -87.60 20.23 46.66
C GLU A 15 -86.16 20.88 46.75
N LEU A 16 -85.97 21.77 47.73
CA LEU A 16 -84.64 22.34 47.96
C LEU A 16 -83.58 21.26 48.34
N ARG A 17 -83.97 20.28 49.15
CA ARG A 17 -83.08 19.12 49.45
C ARG A 17 -82.75 18.32 48.24
N LYS A 18 -83.72 17.99 47.38
CA LYS A 18 -83.49 17.29 46.11
C LYS A 18 -82.63 18.08 45.18
N MET A 19 -82.82 19.38 44.97
CA MET A 19 -81.98 20.26 44.17
C MET A 19 -80.57 20.30 44.73
N THR A 20 -80.38 20.42 46.03
CA THR A 20 -79.06 20.44 46.68
C THR A 20 -78.37 19.10 46.48
N ALA A 21 -79.05 17.96 46.61
CA ALA A 21 -78.49 16.64 46.37
C ALA A 21 -78.12 16.45 44.87
N PHE A 22 -78.95 16.91 43.94
CA PHE A 22 -78.65 16.87 42.51
C PHE A 22 -77.41 17.72 42.16
N ILE A 23 -77.34 18.98 42.64
CA ILE A 23 -76.19 19.84 42.40
C ILE A 23 -74.88 19.22 42.98
N LYS A 24 -74.94 18.62 44.18
CA LYS A 24 -73.81 17.90 44.79
C LYS A 24 -73.37 16.72 43.93
N GLN A 25 -74.32 15.95 43.44
CA GLN A 25 -74.04 14.80 42.60
C GLN A 25 -73.41 15.25 41.25
N GLU A 26 -74.03 16.26 40.59
CA GLU A 26 -73.48 16.85 39.34
C GLU A 26 -72.04 17.38 39.54
N ALA A 27 -71.82 18.10 40.62
CA ALA A 27 -70.50 18.60 40.97
C ALA A 27 -69.45 17.47 41.16
N SER A 28 -69.88 16.38 41.86
CA SER A 28 -69.04 15.17 42.06
C SER A 28 -68.75 14.45 40.75
N GLU A 29 -69.71 14.32 39.84
CA GLU A 29 -69.55 13.70 38.54
C GLU A 29 -68.62 14.53 37.66
N LYS A 30 -68.77 15.86 37.64
CA LYS A 30 -67.89 16.76 36.91
C LYS A 30 -66.44 16.73 37.46
N ALA A 31 -66.30 16.71 38.76
CA ALA A 31 -64.98 16.57 39.39
C ALA A 31 -64.30 15.26 38.97
N ARG A 32 -65.07 14.18 38.97
CA ARG A 32 -64.58 12.86 38.52
C ARG A 32 -64.24 12.83 37.03
N GLU A 33 -65.02 13.46 36.17
CA GLU A 33 -64.76 13.61 34.74
C GLU A 33 -63.43 14.39 34.52
N ILE A 34 -63.23 15.50 35.21
CA ILE A 34 -62.00 16.28 35.12
C ILE A 34 -60.79 15.45 35.54
N GLN A 35 -60.93 14.68 36.64
CA GLN A 35 -59.84 13.81 37.12
C GLN A 35 -59.48 12.75 36.10
N ILE A 36 -60.50 12.05 35.52
CA ILE A 36 -60.26 11.05 34.51
C ILE A 36 -59.56 11.65 33.28
N LYS A 37 -60.05 12.80 32.79
CA LYS A 37 -59.42 13.47 31.64
C LYS A 37 -57.96 13.87 31.95
N ALA A 38 -57.68 14.38 33.13
CA ALA A 38 -56.35 14.76 33.54
C ALA A 38 -55.41 13.53 33.63
N GLU A 39 -55.90 12.41 34.15
CA GLU A 39 -55.15 11.14 34.22
C GLU A 39 -54.85 10.57 32.82
N GLU A 40 -55.84 10.63 31.90
CA GLU A 40 -55.66 10.22 30.49
C GLU A 40 -54.65 11.10 29.76
N GLU A 41 -54.79 12.44 29.86
CA GLU A 41 -53.84 13.38 29.25
C GLU A 41 -52.41 13.17 29.81
N PHE A 42 -52.27 13.00 31.13
CA PHE A 42 -51.00 12.71 31.76
C PHE A 42 -50.39 11.37 31.25
N ALA A 43 -51.20 10.31 31.12
CA ALA A 43 -50.73 9.03 30.62
C ALA A 43 -50.25 9.13 29.16
N ILE A 44 -50.96 9.88 28.31
CA ILE A 44 -50.61 10.13 26.91
C ILE A 44 -49.29 10.90 26.82
N GLU A 45 -49.21 12.06 27.52
CA GLU A 45 -47.95 12.88 27.48
C GLU A 45 -46.76 12.15 28.07
N LYS A 46 -46.92 11.41 29.18
CA LYS A 46 -45.89 10.56 29.73
C LYS A 46 -45.40 9.51 28.74
N SER A 47 -46.34 8.82 28.10
CA SER A 47 -45.99 7.79 27.09
C SER A 47 -45.26 8.38 25.90
N LYS A 48 -45.72 9.55 25.41
CA LYS A 48 -45.06 10.28 24.33
C LYS A 48 -43.65 10.73 24.70
N LEU A 49 -43.44 11.31 25.88
CA LEU A 49 -42.14 11.75 26.35
C LEU A 49 -41.18 10.57 26.51
N VAL A 50 -41.60 9.47 27.14
CA VAL A 50 -40.81 8.26 27.29
C VAL A 50 -40.36 7.72 25.93
N ARG A 51 -41.28 7.67 24.95
CA ARG A 51 -40.96 7.21 23.60
C ARG A 51 -39.92 8.12 22.94
N GLN A 52 -40.12 9.45 23.01
CA GLN A 52 -39.17 10.42 22.43
C GLN A 52 -37.78 10.31 23.04
N GLU A 53 -37.68 10.18 24.35
CA GLU A 53 -36.40 10.03 25.03
C GLU A 53 -35.74 8.68 24.72
N THR A 54 -36.53 7.59 24.63
CA THR A 54 -36.01 6.28 24.24
C THR A 54 -35.45 6.32 22.82
N ASP A 55 -36.18 6.88 21.86
CA ASP A 55 -35.75 7.01 20.47
C ASP A 55 -34.48 7.90 20.37
N ALA A 56 -34.38 8.97 21.16
CA ALA A 56 -33.18 9.83 21.22
C ALA A 56 -31.96 9.07 21.77
N ILE A 57 -32.15 8.31 22.83
CA ILE A 57 -31.11 7.47 23.42
C ILE A 57 -30.66 6.39 22.43
N ASP A 58 -31.57 5.67 21.80
CA ASP A 58 -31.28 4.63 20.85
C ASP A 58 -30.49 5.19 19.65
N SER A 59 -30.93 6.32 19.09
CA SER A 59 -30.23 7.02 18.01
C SER A 59 -28.80 7.44 18.42
N SER A 60 -28.63 7.93 19.64
CA SER A 60 -27.31 8.30 20.18
C SER A 60 -26.38 7.09 20.29
N TYR A 61 -26.89 5.98 20.82
CA TYR A 61 -26.11 4.76 20.96
C TYR A 61 -25.79 4.11 19.59
N GLU A 62 -26.73 4.10 18.66
CA GLU A 62 -26.52 3.61 17.30
C GLU A 62 -25.36 4.37 16.63
N LYS A 63 -25.34 5.71 16.73
CA LYS A 63 -24.22 6.54 16.24
C LYS A 63 -22.91 6.17 16.91
N LYS A 64 -22.89 5.99 18.23
CA LYS A 64 -21.68 5.57 18.95
C LYS A 64 -21.18 4.21 18.54
N PHE A 65 -22.07 3.22 18.34
CA PHE A 65 -21.71 1.90 17.86
C PHE A 65 -21.15 1.93 16.44
N LYS A 66 -21.77 2.67 15.53
CA LYS A 66 -21.25 2.86 14.17
C LYS A 66 -19.85 3.50 14.19
N GLN A 67 -19.67 4.54 14.98
CA GLN A 67 -18.37 5.20 15.14
C GLN A 67 -17.30 4.28 15.72
N ALA A 68 -17.63 3.53 16.77
CA ALA A 68 -16.71 2.57 17.38
C ALA A 68 -16.31 1.46 16.40
N THR A 69 -17.28 0.92 15.65
CA THR A 69 -17.03 -0.11 14.63
C THR A 69 -16.13 0.42 13.51
N MET A 70 -16.38 1.63 13.01
CA MET A 70 -15.53 2.28 12.01
C MET A 70 -14.10 2.51 12.54
N SER A 71 -13.97 3.02 13.75
CA SER A 71 -12.66 3.24 14.40
C SER A 71 -11.89 1.93 14.56
N GLN A 72 -12.55 0.86 14.98
CA GLN A 72 -11.95 -0.46 15.10
C GLN A 72 -11.50 -1.01 13.74
N GLN A 73 -12.32 -0.85 12.69
CA GLN A 73 -11.98 -1.28 11.34
C GLN A 73 -10.78 -0.51 10.78
N ILE A 74 -10.73 0.81 10.98
CA ILE A 74 -9.59 1.66 10.58
C ILE A 74 -8.33 1.22 11.32
N THR A 75 -8.40 1.04 12.63
CA THR A 75 -7.26 0.58 13.43
C THR A 75 -6.74 -0.77 12.96
N ARG A 76 -7.64 -1.74 12.74
CA ARG A 76 -7.28 -3.08 12.23
C ARG A 76 -6.61 -3.00 10.86
N SER A 77 -7.15 -2.20 9.94
CA SER A 77 -6.59 -2.00 8.60
C SER A 77 -5.22 -1.32 8.66
N THR A 78 -5.07 -0.29 9.50
CA THR A 78 -3.80 0.42 9.68
C THR A 78 -2.72 -0.49 10.24
N VAL A 79 -3.03 -1.28 11.28
CA VAL A 79 -2.08 -2.24 11.87
C VAL A 79 -1.68 -3.31 10.86
N ALA A 80 -2.65 -3.88 10.14
CA ALA A 80 -2.39 -4.88 9.10
C ALA A 80 -1.47 -4.33 8.00
N ASN A 81 -1.75 -3.10 7.52
CA ASN A 81 -0.91 -2.44 6.51
C ASN A 81 0.50 -2.13 7.03
N LYS A 82 0.62 -1.60 8.26
CA LYS A 82 1.92 -1.33 8.90
C LYS A 82 2.75 -2.61 9.05
N THR A 83 2.12 -3.72 9.44
CA THR A 83 2.79 -5.02 9.55
C THR A 83 3.24 -5.54 8.20
N ARG A 84 2.38 -5.43 7.17
CA ARG A 84 2.73 -5.80 5.80
C ARG A 84 3.95 -5.02 5.29
N LEU A 85 3.96 -3.70 5.50
CA LEU A 85 5.09 -2.85 5.09
C LEU A 85 6.39 -3.24 5.81
N LYS A 86 6.34 -3.56 7.10
CA LYS A 86 7.52 -4.05 7.83
C LYS A 86 8.07 -5.35 7.25
N VAL A 87 7.19 -6.29 6.91
CA VAL A 87 7.61 -7.56 6.29
C VAL A 87 8.24 -7.30 4.91
N LEU A 88 7.66 -6.41 4.11
CA LEU A 88 8.23 -6.06 2.80
C LEU A 88 9.59 -5.36 2.92
N ALA A 89 9.75 -4.46 3.90
CA ALA A 89 11.03 -3.79 4.17
C ALA A 89 12.12 -4.80 4.57
N ALA A 90 11.82 -5.71 5.49
CA ALA A 90 12.77 -6.76 5.89
C ALA A 90 13.15 -7.69 4.73
N ARG A 91 12.19 -8.01 3.85
CA ARG A 91 12.48 -8.79 2.64
C ARG A 91 13.38 -8.04 1.66
N GLN A 92 13.16 -6.74 1.50
CA GLN A 92 14.01 -5.91 0.65
C GLN A 92 15.42 -5.78 1.22
N GLU A 93 15.56 -5.54 2.51
CA GLU A 93 16.85 -5.47 3.22
C GLU A 93 17.66 -6.76 3.02
N LEU A 94 17.02 -7.94 3.16
CA LEU A 94 17.68 -9.22 2.89
C LEU A 94 18.21 -9.34 1.44
N LEU A 95 17.42 -8.88 0.46
CA LEU A 95 17.84 -8.90 -0.94
C LEU A 95 19.02 -7.94 -1.18
N ASP A 96 18.96 -6.76 -0.60
CA ASP A 96 20.03 -5.76 -0.71
C ASP A 96 21.33 -6.26 -0.07
N ASP A 97 21.27 -6.93 1.08
CA ASP A 97 22.40 -7.59 1.73
C ASP A 97 23.04 -8.66 0.84
N ILE A 98 22.21 -9.47 0.15
CA ILE A 98 22.72 -10.49 -0.76
C ILE A 98 23.47 -9.85 -1.93
N PHE A 99 22.94 -8.79 -2.53
CA PHE A 99 23.62 -8.08 -3.62
C PHE A 99 24.86 -7.36 -3.15
N GLU A 100 24.88 -6.78 -1.95
CA GLU A 100 26.07 -6.19 -1.36
C GLU A 100 27.18 -7.24 -1.15
N GLN A 101 26.83 -8.42 -0.65
CA GLN A 101 27.77 -9.52 -0.53
C GLN A 101 28.26 -10.01 -1.89
N ALA A 102 27.39 -10.04 -2.92
CA ALA A 102 27.79 -10.38 -4.28
C ALA A 102 28.79 -9.36 -4.82
N THR A 103 28.52 -8.06 -4.66
CA THR A 103 29.42 -6.98 -5.07
C THR A 103 30.81 -7.13 -4.43
N LYS A 104 30.85 -7.41 -3.12
CA LYS A 104 32.13 -7.65 -2.42
C LYS A 104 32.92 -8.84 -2.99
N LYS A 105 32.20 -9.92 -3.36
CA LYS A 105 32.81 -11.11 -3.98
C LYS A 105 33.23 -10.89 -5.44
N LEU A 106 32.64 -9.95 -6.17
CA LEU A 106 33.06 -9.62 -7.53
C LEU A 106 34.52 -9.13 -7.59
N ALA A 107 34.97 -8.35 -6.61
CA ALA A 107 36.32 -7.89 -6.51
C ALA A 107 37.33 -9.08 -6.42
N ASP A 108 36.89 -10.24 -5.88
CA ASP A 108 37.72 -11.44 -5.81
C ASP A 108 37.86 -12.16 -7.17
N THR A 109 36.95 -11.94 -8.09
CA THR A 109 36.97 -12.57 -9.43
C THR A 109 38.20 -12.09 -10.23
N ALA A 110 38.58 -10.84 -10.06
CA ALA A 110 39.78 -10.28 -10.70
C ALA A 110 41.13 -10.90 -10.18
N LYS A 111 41.10 -11.64 -9.08
CA LYS A 111 42.30 -12.30 -8.53
C LYS A 111 42.73 -13.52 -9.35
N ASP A 112 41.78 -14.24 -9.97
CA ASP A 112 42.08 -15.36 -10.86
C ASP A 112 42.28 -14.86 -12.29
N LYS A 113 43.51 -14.50 -12.62
CA LYS A 113 43.88 -13.89 -13.91
C LYS A 113 43.44 -14.72 -15.13
N LYS A 114 43.40 -16.07 -15.03
CA LYS A 114 43.02 -16.92 -16.17
C LYS A 114 41.51 -16.85 -16.45
N LYS A 115 40.69 -16.97 -15.40
CA LYS A 115 39.24 -16.85 -15.52
C LYS A 115 38.84 -15.43 -15.91
N TYR A 116 39.49 -14.44 -15.32
CA TYR A 116 39.23 -13.04 -15.61
C TYR A 116 39.56 -12.67 -17.06
N ALA A 117 40.65 -13.17 -17.65
CA ALA A 117 40.99 -12.97 -19.06
C ALA A 117 39.90 -13.53 -19.98
N ALA A 118 39.33 -14.73 -19.68
CA ALA A 118 38.24 -15.28 -20.45
C ALA A 118 36.97 -14.45 -20.34
N VAL A 119 36.67 -13.90 -19.17
CA VAL A 119 35.54 -12.98 -18.96
C VAL A 119 35.74 -11.69 -19.77
N LEU A 120 36.93 -11.06 -19.67
CA LEU A 120 37.26 -9.86 -20.44
C LEU A 120 37.10 -10.08 -21.95
N LYS A 121 37.58 -11.20 -22.48
CA LYS A 121 37.37 -11.58 -23.88
C LYS A 121 35.87 -11.62 -24.25
N GLY A 122 35.06 -12.26 -23.42
CA GLY A 122 33.59 -12.32 -23.64
C GLY A 122 32.92 -10.95 -23.63
N LEU A 123 33.33 -10.07 -22.68
CA LEU A 123 32.80 -8.70 -22.56
C LEU A 123 33.19 -7.82 -23.76
N VAL A 124 34.42 -7.95 -24.24
CA VAL A 124 34.88 -7.23 -25.44
C VAL A 124 34.18 -7.72 -26.69
N LEU A 125 34.06 -9.04 -26.85
CA LEU A 125 33.37 -9.66 -27.98
C LEU A 125 31.89 -9.26 -28.04
N GLU A 126 31.20 -9.26 -26.93
CA GLU A 126 29.83 -8.76 -26.82
C GLU A 126 29.70 -7.29 -27.26
N GLY A 127 30.64 -6.46 -26.83
CA GLY A 127 30.69 -5.07 -27.26
C GLY A 127 30.91 -4.90 -28.75
N PHE A 128 31.74 -5.75 -29.36
CA PHE A 128 31.94 -5.74 -30.83
C PHE A 128 30.65 -6.11 -31.57
N TYR A 129 29.91 -7.10 -31.09
CA TYR A 129 28.61 -7.46 -31.67
C TYR A 129 27.55 -6.37 -31.50
N ALA A 130 27.51 -5.74 -30.33
CA ALA A 130 26.54 -4.72 -30.01
C ALA A 130 26.76 -3.41 -30.80
N MET A 131 28.02 -2.98 -30.94
CA MET A 131 28.38 -1.77 -31.67
C MET A 131 28.40 -1.97 -33.18
N ASN A 132 28.91 -3.10 -33.67
CA ASN A 132 29.09 -3.43 -35.09
C ASN A 132 29.79 -2.29 -35.90
N GLU A 133 30.77 -1.64 -35.30
CA GLU A 133 31.57 -0.57 -35.90
C GLU A 133 33.01 -1.04 -36.15
N PRO A 134 33.69 -0.49 -37.22
CA PRO A 134 35.04 -0.89 -37.56
C PRO A 134 36.11 -0.36 -36.60
N GLU A 135 35.84 0.75 -35.93
CA GLU A 135 36.77 1.41 -35.02
C GLU A 135 36.13 1.64 -33.66
N LEU A 136 36.74 1.10 -32.62
CA LEU A 136 36.25 1.19 -31.25
C LEU A 136 37.37 1.64 -30.28
N GLN A 137 36.97 2.30 -29.22
CA GLN A 137 37.85 2.63 -28.11
C GLN A 137 37.40 1.85 -26.87
N ILE A 138 38.37 1.28 -26.16
CA ILE A 138 38.09 0.49 -24.96
C ILE A 138 38.78 1.15 -23.77
N ARG A 139 37.99 1.45 -22.75
CA ARG A 139 38.46 1.94 -21.46
C ARG A 139 38.47 0.79 -20.46
N ALA A 140 39.55 0.65 -19.71
CA ALA A 140 39.68 -0.35 -18.67
C ALA A 140 40.48 0.24 -17.48
N ARG A 141 40.61 -0.55 -16.40
CA ARG A 141 41.48 -0.16 -15.30
C ARG A 141 42.95 -0.27 -15.75
N LYS A 142 43.80 0.61 -15.25
CA LYS A 142 45.25 0.60 -15.55
C LYS A 142 45.90 -0.74 -15.27
N ALA A 143 45.48 -1.44 -14.19
CA ALA A 143 45.99 -2.75 -13.81
C ALA A 143 45.67 -3.87 -14.81
N ASP A 144 44.66 -3.68 -15.65
CA ASP A 144 44.11 -4.71 -16.54
C ASP A 144 44.51 -4.51 -18.02
N TYR A 145 45.24 -3.45 -18.36
CA TYR A 145 45.59 -3.10 -19.75
C TYR A 145 46.24 -4.24 -20.52
N ASP A 146 47.19 -4.98 -19.90
CA ASP A 146 47.85 -6.10 -20.57
C ASP A 146 46.92 -7.27 -20.86
N LEU A 147 45.97 -7.50 -19.96
CA LEU A 147 44.95 -8.56 -20.14
C LEU A 147 43.92 -8.12 -21.20
N VAL A 148 43.54 -6.87 -21.18
CA VAL A 148 42.56 -6.28 -22.15
C VAL A 148 43.15 -6.25 -23.56
N LYS A 149 44.44 -5.91 -23.74
CA LYS A 149 45.13 -5.99 -25.05
C LYS A 149 45.04 -7.39 -25.64
N LYS A 150 45.33 -8.42 -24.88
CA LYS A 150 45.17 -9.82 -25.32
C LYS A 150 43.73 -10.20 -25.61
N ALA A 151 42.82 -9.78 -24.76
CA ALA A 151 41.38 -10.02 -24.94
C ALA A 151 40.84 -9.35 -26.24
N ILE A 152 41.28 -8.17 -26.57
CA ILE A 152 40.97 -7.47 -27.81
C ILE A 152 41.43 -8.26 -29.04
N GLU A 153 42.70 -8.72 -29.04
CA GLU A 153 43.26 -9.50 -30.15
C GLU A 153 42.50 -10.82 -30.38
N GLU A 154 42.18 -11.53 -29.30
CA GLU A 154 41.44 -12.76 -29.36
C GLU A 154 39.98 -12.56 -29.78
N ALA A 155 39.32 -11.53 -29.23
CA ALA A 155 37.95 -11.17 -29.60
C ALA A 155 37.85 -10.72 -31.05
N ALA A 156 38.81 -9.91 -31.56
CA ALA A 156 38.82 -9.48 -32.95
C ALA A 156 38.97 -10.65 -33.93
N LYS A 157 39.81 -11.65 -33.59
CA LYS A 157 39.95 -12.89 -34.40
C LYS A 157 38.64 -13.69 -34.45
N GLU A 158 37.96 -13.81 -33.32
CA GLU A 158 36.70 -14.55 -33.24
C GLU A 158 35.58 -13.80 -33.98
N TYR A 159 35.48 -12.50 -33.82
CA TYR A 159 34.55 -11.63 -34.51
C TYR A 159 34.70 -11.71 -36.02
N LYS A 160 35.98 -11.65 -36.52
CA LYS A 160 36.29 -11.82 -37.95
C LYS A 160 35.91 -13.20 -38.49
N LYS A 161 36.13 -14.24 -37.68
CA LYS A 161 35.77 -15.64 -38.07
C LYS A 161 34.27 -15.83 -38.23
N GLU A 162 33.49 -15.17 -37.36
CA GLU A 162 32.02 -15.37 -37.36
C GLU A 162 31.29 -14.44 -38.32
N LEU A 163 31.67 -13.15 -38.39
CA LEU A 163 30.96 -12.13 -39.18
C LEU A 163 31.70 -11.73 -40.45
N GLY A 164 32.96 -12.15 -40.63
CA GLY A 164 33.77 -11.80 -41.81
C GLY A 164 34.16 -10.33 -41.85
N LYS A 165 33.98 -9.58 -40.78
CA LYS A 165 34.27 -8.14 -40.68
C LYS A 165 35.53 -7.93 -39.83
N ASP A 166 36.34 -6.96 -40.20
CA ASP A 166 37.48 -6.51 -39.40
C ASP A 166 37.04 -5.44 -38.42
N VAL A 167 37.48 -5.55 -37.16
CA VAL A 167 37.29 -4.54 -36.12
C VAL A 167 38.64 -4.18 -35.54
N SER A 168 38.88 -2.88 -35.40
CA SER A 168 40.07 -2.33 -34.74
C SER A 168 39.65 -1.67 -33.44
N ALA A 169 40.19 -2.15 -32.32
CA ALA A 169 39.91 -1.57 -31.03
C ALA A 169 41.19 -1.09 -30.38
N THR A 170 41.21 0.16 -29.92
CA THR A 170 42.31 0.81 -29.25
C THR A 170 41.97 1.05 -27.78
N ILE A 171 42.97 1.00 -26.90
CA ILE A 171 42.79 1.34 -25.48
C ILE A 171 42.90 2.86 -25.33
N ASP A 172 41.85 3.47 -24.74
CA ASP A 172 41.89 4.87 -24.33
C ASP A 172 42.58 4.98 -22.96
N GLU A 173 43.87 5.32 -22.98
CA GLU A 173 44.66 5.50 -21.77
C GLU A 173 44.40 6.86 -21.09
N SER A 174 43.74 7.79 -21.79
CA SER A 174 43.45 9.14 -21.27
C SER A 174 42.32 9.12 -20.24
N ASN A 175 41.37 8.20 -20.42
CA ASN A 175 40.18 8.09 -19.56
C ASN A 175 40.02 6.66 -18.99
N PRO A 176 40.88 6.28 -18.03
CA PRO A 176 40.78 4.95 -17.46
C PRO A 176 39.51 4.78 -16.59
N VAL A 177 39.03 3.55 -16.50
CA VAL A 177 37.95 3.20 -15.51
C VAL A 177 38.54 3.39 -14.10
N ALA A 178 37.68 3.81 -13.17
CA ALA A 178 38.05 4.09 -11.79
C ALA A 178 38.79 2.90 -11.14
N GLU A 179 39.84 3.17 -10.41
CA GLU A 179 40.67 2.12 -9.74
C GLU A 179 39.87 1.32 -8.69
N GLY A 180 38.80 1.90 -8.15
CA GLY A 180 37.90 1.25 -7.19
C GLY A 180 36.88 0.29 -7.82
N SER A 181 36.79 0.22 -9.15
CA SER A 181 35.88 -0.74 -9.84
C SER A 181 36.37 -2.18 -9.67
N ALA A 182 35.47 -3.15 -9.64
CA ALA A 182 35.82 -4.57 -9.59
C ALA A 182 36.44 -5.07 -10.90
N GLY A 183 36.26 -4.34 -12.03
CA GLY A 183 36.87 -4.66 -13.31
C GLY A 183 35.88 -4.60 -14.46
N GLY A 184 36.29 -5.17 -15.60
CA GLY A 184 35.52 -5.11 -16.85
C GLY A 184 36.00 -4.06 -17.80
N VAL A 185 35.24 -3.76 -18.83
CA VAL A 185 35.56 -2.84 -19.91
C VAL A 185 34.39 -1.91 -20.23
N LEU A 186 34.71 -0.72 -20.65
CA LEU A 186 33.78 0.26 -21.18
C LEU A 186 34.14 0.48 -22.64
N ILE A 187 33.21 0.30 -23.55
CA ILE A 187 33.43 0.30 -24.97
C ILE A 187 32.77 1.55 -25.57
N VAL A 188 33.55 2.32 -26.28
CA VAL A 188 33.14 3.59 -26.87
C VAL A 188 33.24 3.49 -28.39
N GLY A 189 32.16 3.80 -29.07
CA GLY A 189 32.06 3.83 -30.50
C GLY A 189 31.44 5.15 -31.02
N GLY A 190 31.13 5.21 -32.32
CA GLY A 190 30.50 6.38 -32.92
C GLY A 190 31.31 7.66 -32.74
N ALA A 191 32.62 7.61 -32.78
CA ALA A 191 33.50 8.74 -32.51
C ALA A 191 33.24 9.39 -31.13
N GLY A 192 32.99 8.56 -30.11
CA GLY A 192 32.75 8.99 -28.72
C GLY A 192 31.31 9.30 -28.36
N LYS A 193 30.37 9.01 -29.23
CA LYS A 193 28.93 9.32 -29.00
C LYS A 193 28.13 8.18 -28.38
N ILE A 194 28.60 6.96 -28.53
CA ILE A 194 27.93 5.76 -28.02
C ILE A 194 28.88 5.06 -27.07
N GLU A 195 28.40 4.76 -25.87
CA GLU A 195 29.17 4.10 -24.83
C GLU A 195 28.39 2.91 -24.31
N ILE A 196 29.07 1.74 -24.24
CA ILE A 196 28.52 0.52 -23.64
C ILE A 196 29.32 0.24 -22.38
N ASP A 197 28.65 0.29 -21.23
CA ASP A 197 29.25 -0.08 -19.95
C ASP A 197 29.16 -1.58 -19.73
N ASN A 198 30.26 -2.27 -19.98
CA ASN A 198 30.47 -3.69 -19.70
C ASN A 198 31.39 -3.88 -18.49
N THR A 199 31.32 -2.98 -17.49
CA THR A 199 31.94 -3.24 -16.21
C THR A 199 31.23 -4.36 -15.45
N VAL A 200 31.92 -5.02 -14.55
CA VAL A 200 31.38 -6.15 -13.79
C VAL A 200 30.25 -5.67 -12.88
N GLU A 201 30.34 -4.44 -12.40
CA GLU A 201 29.29 -3.79 -11.60
C GLU A 201 28.03 -3.52 -12.42
N ALA A 202 28.16 -2.96 -13.62
CA ALA A 202 27.02 -2.70 -14.50
C ALA A 202 26.32 -4.01 -14.87
N ARG A 203 27.09 -5.06 -15.12
CA ARG A 203 26.54 -6.41 -15.39
C ARG A 203 25.82 -6.99 -14.17
N LEU A 204 26.30 -6.75 -12.96
CA LEU A 204 25.61 -7.18 -11.75
C LEU A 204 24.29 -6.42 -11.58
N GLU A 205 24.23 -5.13 -11.91
CA GLU A 205 22.99 -4.35 -11.83
C GLU A 205 21.93 -4.84 -12.83
N ILE A 206 22.33 -5.14 -14.08
CA ILE A 206 21.45 -5.75 -15.07
C ILE A 206 20.96 -7.13 -14.59
N LEU A 207 21.88 -7.95 -14.03
CA LEU A 207 21.54 -9.24 -13.47
C LEU A 207 20.58 -9.10 -12.28
N LYS A 208 20.77 -8.10 -11.43
CA LYS A 208 19.89 -7.80 -10.30
C LYS A 208 18.45 -7.63 -10.77
N GLU A 209 18.22 -6.81 -11.78
CA GLU A 209 16.86 -6.58 -12.32
C GLU A 209 16.23 -7.87 -12.88
N SER A 210 16.98 -8.62 -13.66
CA SER A 210 16.49 -9.87 -14.29
C SER A 210 16.34 -11.02 -13.30
N ALA A 211 17.20 -11.13 -12.29
CA ALA A 211 17.18 -12.23 -11.32
C ALA A 211 16.22 -12.03 -10.15
N LEU A 212 15.82 -10.78 -9.85
CA LEU A 212 14.93 -10.46 -8.72
C LEU A 212 13.68 -11.32 -8.61
N PRO A 213 12.92 -11.61 -9.69
CA PRO A 213 11.73 -12.46 -9.62
C PRO A 213 12.06 -13.88 -9.15
N ALA A 214 13.08 -14.50 -9.74
CA ALA A 214 13.52 -15.84 -9.39
C ALA A 214 14.08 -15.92 -7.95
N MET A 215 14.86 -14.93 -7.53
CA MET A 215 15.39 -14.84 -6.16
C MET A 215 14.28 -14.68 -5.13
N ARG A 216 13.28 -13.85 -5.41
CA ARG A 216 12.12 -13.70 -4.53
C ARG A 216 11.32 -15.00 -4.40
N GLU A 217 11.16 -15.73 -5.49
CA GLU A 217 10.48 -17.03 -5.46
C GLU A 217 11.28 -18.06 -4.67
N ALA A 218 12.60 -18.13 -4.85
CA ALA A 218 13.48 -19.05 -4.13
C ALA A 218 13.53 -18.78 -2.64
N LEU A 219 13.57 -17.49 -2.21
CA LEU A 219 13.71 -17.10 -0.81
C LEU A 219 12.39 -17.05 -0.05
N PHE A 220 11.33 -16.59 -0.69
CA PHE A 220 10.05 -16.31 -0.03
C PHE A 220 8.90 -17.20 -0.51
N GLY A 221 9.16 -18.08 -1.47
CA GLY A 221 8.15 -18.94 -2.08
C GLY A 221 7.24 -18.20 -3.08
N LYS A 222 6.39 -18.97 -3.74
CA LYS A 222 5.42 -18.42 -4.70
C LYS A 222 4.38 -17.55 -3.99
N ASN A 223 4.04 -16.42 -4.60
CA ASN A 223 3.00 -15.55 -4.07
C ASN A 223 1.61 -16.15 -4.37
N PRO A 224 0.85 -16.57 -3.35
CA PRO A 224 -0.46 -17.22 -3.57
C PRO A 224 -1.51 -16.27 -4.18
N ASN A 225 -1.29 -14.96 -4.10
CA ASN A 225 -2.19 -13.95 -4.65
C ASN A 225 -1.88 -13.59 -6.11
N ARG A 226 -0.79 -14.11 -6.67
CA ARG A 226 -0.42 -13.87 -8.07
C ARG A 226 -1.14 -14.88 -8.96
N LYS A 227 -1.90 -14.38 -9.95
CA LYS A 227 -2.64 -15.22 -10.88
C LYS A 227 -1.85 -15.58 -12.14
N PHE A 228 -0.84 -14.80 -12.50
CA PHE A 228 -0.01 -14.98 -13.69
C PHE A 228 1.46 -15.05 -13.26
N PHE A 229 2.21 -15.97 -13.86
CA PHE A 229 3.61 -16.28 -13.53
C PHE A 229 4.46 -16.20 -14.80
N ASP A 230 4.30 -15.13 -15.54
CA ASP A 230 5.10 -14.85 -16.74
C ASP A 230 6.53 -14.47 -16.36
#